data_f96cfeb38643273d91a832a4c4ad8d9c
#
_entry.id   f96cfeb38643273d91a832a4c4ad8d9c
#
_cell.length_a   1.000
_cell.length_b   1.000
_cell.length_c   1.000
_cell.angle_alpha   90.00
_cell.angle_beta   90.00
_cell.angle_gamma   90.00
#
_symmetry.space_group_name_H-M   'P 1'
#
loop_
_entity.id
_entity.type
_entity.pdbx_description
1 polymer ?
#
loop_
_entity_poly.entity_id
_entity_poly.type
_entity_poly.pdbx_seq_one_letter_code
_entity_poly.pdbx_strand_id
1 'polypeptide(L)'
;TLQVGDTLKAGYKRNEIRCREVISTLEQSEQCLETTIASMKLQGDEWREYVKWCVEGIFEFVRETEFSFLPSRLNCSYYFDNIEYYKVLYEAGWAQKSEEERAQIRLFEVDLEEEKPTKYDMLLFDEAFDVMLNTKNIKGVVECARKYFSGECSNNPVWEIMSDKPAIATKDITEILLDCLGRVKQ
;
A
#
# COMPACT_ATOMS: atom_id res chain seq x y z
N THR A 1 12.43 11.42 15.21
CA THR A 1 12.17 10.00 15.58
C THR A 1 10.82 9.97 16.28
N LEU A 2 9.89 9.10 15.86
CA LEU A 2 8.57 8.93 16.48
C LEU A 2 8.73 8.44 17.91
N GLN A 3 7.92 8.97 18.83
CA GLN A 3 7.89 8.61 20.26
C GLN A 3 6.45 8.32 20.71
N VAL A 4 6.31 7.62 21.84
CA VAL A 4 5.01 7.43 22.49
C VAL A 4 4.40 8.79 22.85
N GLY A 5 3.15 8.98 22.51
CA GLY A 5 2.43 10.26 22.64
C GLY A 5 2.46 11.15 21.39
N ASP A 6 3.28 10.83 20.38
CA ASP A 6 3.30 11.58 19.13
C ASP A 6 2.03 11.30 18.31
N THR A 7 1.56 12.34 17.63
CA THR A 7 0.45 12.24 16.69
C THR A 7 0.97 11.99 15.27
N LEU A 8 0.57 10.86 14.71
CA LEU A 8 0.77 10.51 13.31
C LEU A 8 -0.31 11.20 12.47
N LYS A 9 0.10 12.05 11.54
CA LYS A 9 -0.83 12.66 10.58
C LYS A 9 -0.99 11.76 9.38
N ALA A 10 -2.22 11.52 8.98
CA ALA A 10 -2.51 10.85 7.72
C ALA A 10 -2.05 11.72 6.54
N GLY A 11 -1.67 11.08 5.47
CA GLY A 11 -1.38 11.75 4.20
C GLY A 11 -0.09 11.31 3.52
N TYR A 12 -0.25 10.74 2.34
CA TYR A 12 0.85 10.28 1.49
C TYR A 12 1.04 11.19 0.27
N LYS A 13 1.34 12.46 0.52
CA LYS A 13 1.39 13.50 -0.53
C LYS A 13 2.57 13.38 -1.52
N ARG A 14 3.53 12.47 -1.31
CA ARG A 14 4.84 12.56 -1.99
C ARG A 14 4.83 12.25 -3.50
N ASN A 15 3.79 11.57 -4.02
CA ASN A 15 3.73 11.14 -5.42
C ASN A 15 2.34 11.25 -6.07
N GLU A 16 1.49 12.11 -5.51
CA GLU A 16 0.14 12.36 -6.05
C GLU A 16 0.16 12.76 -7.53
N ILE A 17 1.16 13.53 -7.97
CA ILE A 17 1.29 14.00 -9.36
C ILE A 17 1.34 12.81 -10.33
N ARG A 18 2.16 11.79 -10.05
CA ARG A 18 2.28 10.61 -10.94
C ARG A 18 0.98 9.81 -11.00
N CYS A 19 0.30 9.66 -9.87
CA CYS A 19 -1.01 9.02 -9.84
C CYS A 19 -2.04 9.81 -10.64
N ARG A 20 -2.05 11.15 -10.53
CA ARG A 20 -2.97 12.01 -11.30
C ARG A 20 -2.73 11.95 -12.81
N GLU A 21 -1.50 11.78 -13.25
CA GLU A 21 -1.16 11.53 -14.66
C GLU A 21 -1.77 10.21 -15.16
N VAL A 22 -1.70 9.14 -14.36
CA VAL A 22 -2.33 7.85 -14.68
C VAL A 22 -3.85 7.99 -14.73
N ILE A 23 -4.46 8.64 -13.73
CA ILE A 23 -5.90 8.87 -13.67
C ILE A 23 -6.37 9.65 -14.90
N SER A 24 -5.74 10.79 -15.20
CA SER A 24 -6.13 11.62 -16.34
C SER A 24 -5.98 10.92 -17.70
N THR A 25 -5.06 9.96 -17.79
CA THR A 25 -4.88 9.14 -18.99
C THR A 25 -5.97 8.08 -19.07
N LEU A 26 -6.37 7.46 -17.96
CA LEU A 26 -7.47 6.50 -17.88
C LEU A 26 -8.84 7.15 -18.15
N GLU A 27 -9.04 8.39 -17.72
CA GLU A 27 -10.25 9.17 -18.05
C GLU A 27 -10.46 9.32 -19.56
N GLN A 28 -9.38 9.31 -20.35
CA GLN A 28 -9.48 9.30 -21.80
C GLN A 28 -9.85 7.91 -22.32
N SER A 29 -9.08 6.90 -21.97
CA SER A 29 -9.36 5.47 -22.18
C SER A 29 -8.24 4.58 -21.62
N GLU A 30 -8.54 3.28 -21.38
CA GLU A 30 -7.52 2.27 -21.09
C GLU A 30 -6.45 2.19 -22.20
N GLN A 31 -6.87 2.30 -23.47
CA GLN A 31 -5.97 2.28 -24.63
C GLN A 31 -4.96 3.44 -24.62
N CYS A 32 -5.33 4.61 -24.10
CA CYS A 32 -4.41 5.73 -23.92
C CYS A 32 -3.34 5.39 -22.89
N LEU A 33 -3.70 4.76 -21.77
CA LEU A 33 -2.73 4.35 -20.76
C LEU A 33 -1.81 3.25 -21.30
N GLU A 34 -2.32 2.23 -22.00
CA GLU A 34 -1.52 1.20 -22.65
C GLU A 34 -0.49 1.81 -23.61
N THR A 35 -0.92 2.75 -24.45
CA THR A 35 -0.07 3.44 -25.40
C THR A 35 1.00 4.28 -24.69
N THR A 36 0.63 4.96 -23.63
CA THR A 36 1.54 5.76 -22.81
C THR A 36 2.62 4.87 -22.19
N ILE A 37 2.23 3.77 -21.54
CA ILE A 37 3.15 2.79 -20.95
C ILE A 37 4.10 2.22 -22.00
N ALA A 38 3.58 1.85 -23.18
CA ALA A 38 4.39 1.30 -24.26
C ALA A 38 5.43 2.31 -24.79
N SER A 39 5.04 3.60 -24.84
CA SER A 39 5.93 4.67 -25.31
C SER A 39 7.10 4.98 -24.38
N MET A 40 6.95 4.76 -23.08
CA MET A 40 7.97 5.05 -22.06
C MET A 40 9.19 4.14 -22.18
N LYS A 41 9.06 2.94 -22.73
CA LYS A 41 10.14 1.93 -22.91
C LYS A 41 10.89 1.61 -21.60
N LEU A 42 10.24 1.77 -20.44
CA LEU A 42 10.82 1.50 -19.14
C LEU A 42 11.11 0.01 -18.95
N GLN A 43 12.23 -0.30 -18.28
CA GLN A 43 12.66 -1.67 -18.00
C GLN A 43 13.28 -1.77 -16.59
N GLY A 44 13.39 -3.00 -16.07
CA GLY A 44 14.04 -3.26 -14.79
C GLY A 44 13.48 -2.43 -13.64
N ASP A 45 14.36 -1.77 -12.89
CA ASP A 45 13.99 -1.00 -11.70
C ASP A 45 13.15 0.24 -12.04
N GLU A 46 13.39 0.88 -13.20
CA GLU A 46 12.57 2.03 -13.63
C GLU A 46 11.12 1.60 -13.89
N TRP A 47 10.93 0.45 -14.53
CA TRP A 47 9.59 -0.11 -14.73
C TRP A 47 8.94 -0.48 -13.41
N ARG A 48 9.66 -1.15 -12.52
CA ARG A 48 9.16 -1.53 -11.19
C ARG A 48 8.73 -0.32 -10.36
N GLU A 49 9.53 0.76 -10.40
CA GLU A 49 9.17 2.01 -9.71
C GLU A 49 7.93 2.69 -10.32
N TYR A 50 7.82 2.68 -11.65
CA TYR A 50 6.65 3.23 -12.32
C TYR A 50 5.38 2.43 -12.00
N VAL A 51 5.48 1.09 -11.96
CA VAL A 51 4.35 0.19 -11.66
C VAL A 51 3.69 0.55 -10.33
N LYS A 52 4.45 0.88 -9.29
CA LYS A 52 3.89 1.28 -7.99
C LYS A 52 2.89 2.42 -8.13
N TRP A 53 3.28 3.46 -8.86
CA TRP A 53 2.44 4.65 -9.04
C TRP A 53 1.33 4.43 -10.06
N CYS A 54 1.56 3.57 -11.03
CA CYS A 54 0.54 3.19 -11.99
C CYS A 54 -0.59 2.41 -11.31
N VAL A 55 -0.27 1.44 -10.46
CA VAL A 55 -1.26 0.67 -9.70
C VAL A 55 -2.01 1.57 -8.72
N GLU A 56 -1.32 2.42 -7.94
CA GLU A 56 -1.99 3.38 -7.05
C GLU A 56 -2.91 4.34 -7.82
N GLY A 57 -2.49 4.80 -9.00
CA GLY A 57 -3.33 5.66 -9.86
C GLY A 57 -4.56 4.94 -10.39
N ILE A 58 -4.44 3.66 -10.79
CA ILE A 58 -5.59 2.85 -11.24
C ILE A 58 -6.55 2.59 -10.07
N PHE A 59 -6.03 2.26 -8.88
CA PHE A 59 -6.86 2.07 -7.68
C PHE A 59 -7.62 3.35 -7.34
N GLU A 60 -6.95 4.51 -7.36
CA GLU A 60 -7.61 5.78 -7.08
C GLU A 60 -8.66 6.13 -8.15
N PHE A 61 -8.39 5.85 -9.43
CA PHE A 61 -9.39 6.01 -10.49
C PHE A 61 -10.64 5.17 -10.24
N VAL A 62 -10.48 3.89 -9.89
CA VAL A 62 -11.61 3.00 -9.56
C VAL A 62 -12.34 3.52 -8.32
N ARG A 63 -11.61 3.95 -7.28
CA ARG A 63 -12.23 4.55 -6.09
C ARG A 63 -13.04 5.81 -6.44
N GLU A 64 -12.48 6.74 -7.20
CA GLU A 64 -13.17 8.00 -7.56
C GLU A 64 -14.41 7.75 -8.40
N THR A 65 -14.38 6.77 -9.29
CA THR A 65 -15.48 6.49 -10.23
C THR A 65 -16.55 5.56 -9.67
N GLU A 66 -16.19 4.57 -8.85
CA GLU A 66 -17.10 3.51 -8.44
C GLU A 66 -17.33 3.48 -6.90
N PHE A 67 -16.40 4.01 -6.09
CA PHE A 67 -16.39 3.94 -4.62
C PHE A 67 -16.03 5.28 -3.98
N SER A 68 -16.53 6.38 -4.51
CA SER A 68 -16.14 7.74 -4.12
C SER A 68 -16.37 8.10 -2.65
N PHE A 69 -17.20 7.33 -1.94
CA PHE A 69 -17.47 7.48 -0.49
C PHE A 69 -16.40 6.83 0.39
N LEU A 70 -15.50 6.01 -0.18
CA LEU A 70 -14.41 5.39 0.56
C LEU A 70 -13.18 6.32 0.64
N PRO A 71 -12.34 6.18 1.69
CA PRO A 71 -11.15 6.99 1.82
C PRO A 71 -10.14 6.72 0.70
N SER A 72 -9.41 7.78 0.30
CA SER A 72 -8.37 7.68 -0.73
C SER A 72 -7.10 7.04 -0.16
N ARG A 73 -6.57 6.03 -0.85
CA ARG A 73 -5.27 5.42 -0.52
C ARG A 73 -4.14 6.47 -0.49
N LEU A 74 -4.21 7.48 -1.35
CA LEU A 74 -3.19 8.53 -1.45
C LEU A 74 -3.18 9.49 -0.25
N ASN A 75 -4.27 9.53 0.52
CA ASN A 75 -4.44 10.44 1.65
C ASN A 75 -4.48 9.72 3.01
N CYS A 76 -4.44 8.39 3.02
CA CYS A 76 -4.47 7.59 4.23
C CYS A 76 -3.09 7.24 4.76
N SER A 77 -3.02 6.92 6.04
CA SER A 77 -1.97 6.09 6.64
C SER A 77 -2.47 4.66 6.75
N TYR A 78 -1.54 3.72 6.77
CA TYR A 78 -1.81 2.29 6.77
C TYR A 78 -1.37 1.67 8.08
N TYR A 79 -2.22 0.80 8.61
CA TYR A 79 -1.99 0.11 9.88
C TYR A 79 -2.37 -1.36 9.74
N PHE A 80 -1.91 -2.19 10.68
CA PHE A 80 -2.31 -3.58 10.80
C PHE A 80 -2.98 -3.81 12.15
N ASP A 81 -3.97 -4.67 12.19
CA ASP A 81 -4.63 -5.10 13.42
C ASP A 81 -3.96 -6.33 14.05
N ASN A 82 -2.98 -6.91 13.38
CA ASN A 82 -2.28 -8.11 13.81
C ASN A 82 -0.77 -7.99 13.56
N ILE A 83 0.04 -8.17 14.60
CA ILE A 83 1.49 -8.11 14.50
C ILE A 83 2.08 -9.21 13.58
N GLU A 84 1.37 -10.32 13.38
CA GLU A 84 1.83 -11.38 12.48
C GLU A 84 1.89 -10.92 11.02
N TYR A 85 1.09 -9.94 10.61
CA TYR A 85 1.15 -9.35 9.28
C TYR A 85 2.46 -8.59 9.03
N TYR A 86 3.09 -8.12 10.10
CA TYR A 86 4.42 -7.54 10.00
C TYR A 86 5.47 -8.53 9.46
N LYS A 87 5.36 -9.83 9.78
CA LYS A 87 6.26 -10.87 9.25
C LYS A 87 6.17 -10.95 7.73
N VAL A 88 4.97 -10.85 7.20
CA VAL A 88 4.74 -10.84 5.73
C VAL A 88 5.48 -9.67 5.08
N LEU A 89 5.35 -8.47 5.64
CA LEU A 89 6.05 -7.28 5.13
C LEU A 89 7.58 -7.39 5.26
N TYR A 90 8.04 -7.94 6.38
CA TYR A 90 9.46 -8.11 6.62
C TYR A 90 10.07 -9.06 5.59
N GLU A 91 9.45 -10.21 5.37
CA GLU A 91 9.90 -11.21 4.40
C GLU A 91 9.82 -10.69 2.96
N ALA A 92 8.77 -9.94 2.63
CA ALA A 92 8.55 -9.39 1.29
C ALA A 92 9.57 -8.33 0.85
N GLY A 93 10.12 -7.55 1.77
CA GLY A 93 10.97 -6.44 1.35
C GLY A 93 12.00 -5.94 2.37
N TRP A 94 11.76 -6.10 3.65
CA TRP A 94 12.62 -5.48 4.66
C TRP A 94 13.79 -6.36 5.08
N ALA A 95 13.66 -7.68 4.96
CA ALA A 95 14.75 -8.63 5.21
C ALA A 95 15.97 -8.40 4.30
N GLN A 96 15.74 -7.82 3.12
CA GLN A 96 16.78 -7.55 2.13
C GLN A 96 17.47 -6.19 2.32
N LYS A 97 16.96 -5.34 3.23
CA LYS A 97 17.57 -4.04 3.55
C LYS A 97 18.86 -4.21 4.32
N SER A 98 19.72 -3.20 4.27
CA SER A 98 20.95 -3.17 5.08
C SER A 98 20.66 -3.23 6.58
N GLU A 99 21.65 -3.60 7.38
CA GLU A 99 21.51 -3.66 8.83
C GLU A 99 21.18 -2.28 9.42
N GLU A 100 21.80 -1.22 8.87
CA GLU A 100 21.54 0.17 9.27
C GLU A 100 20.10 0.59 8.98
N GLU A 101 19.56 0.21 7.84
CA GLU A 101 18.16 0.51 7.49
C GLU A 101 17.20 -0.26 8.38
N ARG A 102 17.48 -1.54 8.65
CA ARG A 102 16.65 -2.35 9.57
C ARG A 102 16.65 -1.81 10.99
N ALA A 103 17.79 -1.31 11.46
CA ALA A 103 17.93 -0.72 12.80
C ALA A 103 17.10 0.58 12.97
N GLN A 104 16.67 1.22 11.87
CA GLN A 104 15.83 2.42 11.92
C GLN A 104 14.33 2.10 11.97
N ILE A 105 13.94 0.86 11.73
CA ILE A 105 12.54 0.44 11.79
C ILE A 105 12.07 0.51 13.22
N ARG A 106 10.89 1.08 13.43
CA ARG A 106 10.18 1.14 14.70
C ARG A 106 8.77 0.64 14.52
N LEU A 107 8.27 -0.06 15.51
CA LEU A 107 6.92 -0.59 15.54
C LEU A 107 6.18 -0.03 16.74
N PHE A 108 5.03 0.55 16.50
CA PHE A 108 4.19 1.15 17.54
C PHE A 108 2.78 0.57 17.53
N GLU A 109 2.22 0.36 18.70
CA GLU A 109 0.78 0.33 18.86
C GLU A 109 0.26 1.75 18.74
N VAL A 110 -0.88 1.92 18.06
CA VAL A 110 -1.50 3.22 17.85
C VAL A 110 -2.99 3.18 18.17
N ASP A 111 -3.50 4.27 18.70
CA ASP A 111 -4.93 4.52 18.80
C ASP A 111 -5.36 5.36 17.60
N LEU A 112 -6.37 4.87 16.88
CA LEU A 112 -7.01 5.60 15.78
C LEU A 112 -8.18 6.40 16.33
N GLU A 113 -8.34 7.65 15.88
CA GLU A 113 -9.53 8.47 16.19
C GLU A 113 -10.80 7.99 15.47
N GLU A 114 -10.85 6.74 15.07
CA GLU A 114 -11.92 6.13 14.29
C GLU A 114 -12.43 4.86 14.95
N GLU A 115 -13.72 4.86 15.36
CA GLU A 115 -14.30 3.72 16.08
C GLU A 115 -14.37 2.43 15.25
N LYS A 116 -14.53 2.54 13.92
CA LYS A 116 -14.66 1.40 13.01
C LYS A 116 -13.88 1.67 11.71
N PRO A 117 -12.57 1.55 11.74
CA PRO A 117 -11.77 1.75 10.54
C PRO A 117 -12.07 0.68 9.49
N THR A 118 -12.06 1.08 8.22
CA THR A 118 -12.26 0.14 7.11
C THR A 118 -11.02 -0.70 6.91
N LYS A 119 -11.22 -2.00 6.74
CA LYS A 119 -10.17 -2.98 6.47
C LYS A 119 -10.23 -3.45 5.04
N TYR A 120 -9.07 -3.63 4.45
CA TYR A 120 -8.90 -4.11 3.08
C TYR A 120 -7.87 -5.24 3.05
N ASP A 121 -8.02 -6.15 2.09
CA ASP A 121 -7.02 -7.21 1.89
C ASP A 121 -5.85 -6.68 1.05
N MET A 122 -4.70 -6.47 1.68
CA MET A 122 -3.47 -5.99 1.04
C MET A 122 -3.02 -6.92 -0.11
N LEU A 123 -3.31 -8.22 -0.04
CA LEU A 123 -2.89 -9.17 -1.08
C LEU A 123 -3.56 -8.90 -2.43
N LEU A 124 -4.73 -8.27 -2.46
CA LEU A 124 -5.36 -7.83 -3.72
C LEU A 124 -4.59 -6.68 -4.37
N PHE A 125 -3.97 -5.81 -3.57
CA PHE A 125 -3.08 -4.77 -4.08
C PHE A 125 -1.76 -5.38 -4.59
N ASP A 126 -1.19 -6.34 -3.87
CA ASP A 126 0.02 -7.05 -4.29
C ASP A 126 -0.22 -7.85 -5.57
N GLU A 127 -1.38 -8.52 -5.71
CA GLU A 127 -1.79 -9.19 -6.95
C GLU A 127 -1.86 -8.19 -8.11
N ALA A 128 -2.47 -7.03 -7.90
CA ALA A 128 -2.53 -5.98 -8.91
C ALA A 128 -1.15 -5.49 -9.35
N PHE A 129 -0.24 -5.34 -8.38
CA PHE A 129 1.15 -4.98 -8.65
C PHE A 129 1.84 -6.03 -9.52
N ASP A 130 1.70 -7.31 -9.19
CA ASP A 130 2.29 -8.42 -9.95
C ASP A 130 1.67 -8.55 -11.34
N VAL A 131 0.35 -8.36 -11.48
CA VAL A 131 -0.34 -8.33 -12.78
C VAL A 131 0.23 -7.21 -13.65
N MET A 132 0.36 -5.99 -13.12
CA MET A 132 0.92 -4.88 -13.89
C MET A 132 2.39 -5.10 -14.24
N LEU A 133 3.19 -5.55 -13.27
CA LEU A 133 4.63 -5.74 -13.42
C LEU A 133 4.95 -6.75 -14.53
N ASN A 134 4.25 -7.89 -14.52
CA ASN A 134 4.57 -9.04 -15.38
C ASN A 134 3.82 -9.03 -16.71
N THR A 135 2.61 -8.46 -16.76
CA THR A 135 1.73 -8.59 -17.93
C THR A 135 1.29 -7.25 -18.55
N LYS A 136 1.48 -6.15 -17.82
CA LYS A 136 0.96 -4.81 -18.19
C LYS A 136 -0.56 -4.80 -18.45
N ASN A 137 -1.30 -5.71 -17.81
CA ASN A 137 -2.74 -5.90 -18.00
C ASN A 137 -3.53 -4.92 -17.12
N ILE A 138 -3.88 -3.75 -17.67
CA ILE A 138 -4.63 -2.69 -16.99
C ILE A 138 -5.99 -3.20 -16.50
N LYS A 139 -6.71 -3.98 -17.31
CA LYS A 139 -8.01 -4.55 -16.93
C LYS A 139 -7.92 -5.44 -15.70
N GLY A 140 -6.89 -6.29 -15.63
CA GLY A 140 -6.64 -7.13 -14.46
C GLY A 140 -6.41 -6.30 -13.20
N VAL A 141 -5.66 -5.19 -13.30
CA VAL A 141 -5.45 -4.27 -12.17
C VAL A 141 -6.75 -3.59 -11.74
N VAL A 142 -7.58 -3.15 -12.70
CA VAL A 142 -8.91 -2.55 -12.42
C VAL A 142 -9.80 -3.56 -11.67
N GLU A 143 -9.79 -4.84 -12.06
CA GLU A 143 -10.56 -5.89 -11.37
C GLU A 143 -10.05 -6.13 -9.94
N CYS A 144 -8.75 -6.16 -9.72
CA CYS A 144 -8.18 -6.23 -8.36
C CYS A 144 -8.61 -5.03 -7.52
N ALA A 145 -8.60 -3.81 -8.08
CA ALA A 145 -9.05 -2.62 -7.39
C ALA A 145 -10.54 -2.68 -7.01
N ARG A 146 -11.40 -3.18 -7.91
CA ARG A 146 -12.82 -3.39 -7.61
C ARG A 146 -13.04 -4.36 -6.47
N LYS A 147 -12.36 -5.52 -6.48
CA LYS A 147 -12.42 -6.50 -5.39
C LYS A 147 -11.97 -5.88 -4.07
N TYR A 148 -10.85 -5.17 -4.09
CA TYR A 148 -10.31 -4.49 -2.92
C TYR A 148 -11.32 -3.51 -2.30
N PHE A 149 -11.91 -2.62 -3.08
CA PHE A 149 -12.86 -1.61 -2.58
C PHE A 149 -14.26 -2.18 -2.31
N SER A 150 -14.66 -3.28 -2.93
CA SER A 150 -15.93 -3.96 -2.60
C SER A 150 -15.86 -4.75 -1.29
N GLY A 151 -14.68 -4.93 -0.71
CA GLY A 151 -14.47 -5.72 0.51
C GLY A 151 -14.36 -7.23 0.24
N GLU A 152 -14.17 -7.64 -1.00
CA GLU A 152 -13.79 -9.02 -1.28
C GLU A 152 -12.39 -9.29 -0.71
N CYS A 153 -12.09 -10.57 -0.46
CA CYS A 153 -10.80 -10.98 0.07
C CYS A 153 -10.28 -12.26 -0.57
N SER A 154 -8.98 -12.44 -0.50
CA SER A 154 -8.28 -13.66 -0.86
C SER A 154 -8.56 -14.79 0.14
N ASN A 155 -8.08 -16.00 -0.15
CA ASN A 155 -8.26 -17.14 0.74
C ASN A 155 -7.55 -16.99 2.10
N ASN A 156 -6.47 -16.21 2.15
CA ASN A 156 -5.70 -15.94 3.36
C ASN A 156 -5.38 -14.44 3.44
N PRO A 157 -6.37 -13.60 3.75
CA PRO A 157 -6.22 -12.15 3.66
C PRO A 157 -5.19 -11.62 4.64
N VAL A 158 -4.42 -10.64 4.20
CA VAL A 158 -3.58 -9.78 5.05
C VAL A 158 -4.31 -8.44 5.17
N TRP A 159 -4.92 -8.22 6.33
CA TRP A 159 -5.75 -7.05 6.55
C TRP A 159 -4.92 -5.81 6.83
N GLU A 160 -5.01 -4.82 5.94
CA GLU A 160 -4.56 -3.47 6.21
C GLU A 160 -5.75 -2.57 6.59
N ILE A 161 -5.49 -1.68 7.53
CA ILE A 161 -6.45 -0.65 7.95
C ILE A 161 -6.01 0.65 7.30
N MET A 162 -6.91 1.30 6.57
CA MET A 162 -6.68 2.64 6.03
C MET A 162 -7.44 3.67 6.86
N SER A 163 -6.75 4.73 7.28
CA SER A 163 -7.39 5.86 7.94
C SER A 163 -6.83 7.19 7.43
N ASP A 164 -7.74 8.12 7.14
CA ASP A 164 -7.43 9.52 6.86
C ASP A 164 -7.40 10.37 8.14
N LYS A 165 -7.65 9.75 9.30
CA LYS A 165 -7.62 10.39 10.61
C LYS A 165 -6.23 10.32 11.24
N PRO A 166 -5.93 11.24 12.16
CA PRO A 166 -4.74 11.13 12.99
C PRO A 166 -4.75 9.86 13.82
N ALA A 167 -3.56 9.36 14.15
CA ALA A 167 -3.36 8.28 15.10
C ALA A 167 -2.36 8.71 16.18
N ILE A 168 -2.52 8.21 17.38
CA ILE A 168 -1.62 8.48 18.50
C ILE A 168 -0.79 7.25 18.79
N ALA A 169 0.55 7.38 18.79
CA ALA A 169 1.44 6.30 19.19
C ALA A 169 1.33 6.05 20.70
N THR A 170 0.81 4.90 21.10
CA THR A 170 0.52 4.57 22.51
C THR A 170 1.60 3.74 23.16
N LYS A 171 2.30 2.90 22.38
CA LYS A 171 3.34 2.02 22.89
C LYS A 171 4.38 1.70 21.83
N ASP A 172 5.66 1.76 22.18
CA ASP A 172 6.75 1.21 21.37
C ASP A 172 6.84 -0.31 21.61
N ILE A 173 6.62 -1.09 20.54
CA ILE A 173 6.68 -2.56 20.54
C ILE A 173 7.81 -3.10 19.66
N THR A 174 8.81 -2.26 19.37
CA THR A 174 9.94 -2.61 18.50
C THR A 174 10.72 -3.83 19.02
N GLU A 175 10.79 -4.06 20.34
CA GLU A 175 11.45 -5.23 20.92
C GLU A 175 10.80 -6.54 20.50
N ILE A 176 9.47 -6.58 20.36
CA ILE A 176 8.73 -7.77 19.88
C ILE A 176 9.20 -8.14 18.47
N LEU A 177 9.50 -7.12 17.67
CA LEU A 177 10.05 -7.25 16.34
C LEU A 177 11.42 -7.95 16.36
N LEU A 178 12.31 -7.52 17.23
CA LEU A 178 13.66 -8.08 17.35
C LEU A 178 13.63 -9.54 17.81
N ASP A 179 12.74 -9.90 18.72
CA ASP A 179 12.51 -11.27 19.17
C ASP A 179 11.99 -12.18 18.05
N CYS A 180 11.08 -11.69 17.22
CA CYS A 180 10.61 -12.42 16.05
C CYS A 180 11.72 -12.67 15.03
N LEU A 181 12.61 -11.69 14.83
CA LEU A 181 13.75 -11.77 13.92
C LEU A 181 14.87 -12.69 14.43
N GLY A 182 15.09 -12.73 15.75
CA GLY A 182 16.09 -13.60 16.38
C GLY A 182 15.75 -15.09 16.29
N ARG A 183 14.46 -15.45 16.19
CA ARG A 183 14.00 -16.84 16.05
C ARG A 183 14.10 -17.38 14.62
N VAL A 184 14.24 -16.53 13.63
CA VAL A 184 14.42 -16.94 12.22
C VAL A 184 15.88 -17.30 11.92
N LYS A 185 16.82 -16.98 12.82
CA LYS A 185 18.26 -17.27 12.64
C LYS A 185 18.74 -18.55 13.33
N GLN A 186 17.85 -19.35 13.92
CA GLN A 186 18.15 -20.67 14.46
C GLN A 186 17.51 -21.78 13.61
#